data_dc9e090c5cda3e94e546584b958da078
#
_entry.id   dc9e090c5cda3e94e546584b958da078
#
_cell.length_a   1.000
_cell.length_b   1.000
_cell.length_c   1.000
_cell.angle_alpha   90.00
_cell.angle_beta   90.00
_cell.angle_gamma   90.00
#
_symmetry.space_group_name_H-M   'P 1'
#
loop_
_entity.id
_entity.type
_entity.pdbx_description
1 polymer ?
#
loop_
_entity_poly.entity_id
_entity_poly.type
_entity_poly.pdbx_seq_one_letter_code
_entity_poly.pdbx_strand_id
1 'polypeptide(L)'
;MVISNIFCTFALEIITIQITSMTTENSTYDRPLIEQKLEYYGKEIQHLMSDYPCMREICKGLETAAYPAALFTGACFLGTLMTRCTYRFYHRPEELRRLNYGVYIIGDPGSGKSFATRLYELLAGPIIRVSREGMNAMNRYKRKYSEWEHSGQKGDGPTKPKPLIRVHPARNSNKVFIEDMNNAIDIVDGEEMHLHMLSFDTELSNSIRLQSEAWNSKWVMELKAFHNEEDGECFVNSLLQPSFNVYWNYVYTGTPMALETKVNQRNIGTGLATRLAAIPMPSTHFRMIKHETLEDVGPEPEEDKTLRMWAERLDKEYGELPIKKLVDECYDWTARRMEDAKDDNSKVDEILCKRVAYYGINVSVPFIVMRHWDEWKQHRTLSIDDTDLYFCQLVCNIQLCCQSYFFGNYWESYFRMQENGLGGPRQVRHYSKKMKQRYRSLSNEFTTSDLVYYCGVSQRNAEKMIERWKSEGYIVMKEYGIYEKVILDLM
;
A
#
# COMPACT_ATOMS: atom_id res chain seq x y z
N MET A 1 -22.85 -6.04 -28.36
CA MET A 1 -22.10 -7.02 -27.56
C MET A 1 -20.75 -7.44 -28.17
N VAL A 2 -20.58 -7.53 -29.49
CA VAL A 2 -19.30 -7.92 -30.14
C VAL A 2 -18.32 -6.73 -30.28
N ILE A 3 -18.81 -5.50 -30.39
CA ILE A 3 -17.98 -4.30 -30.61
C ILE A 3 -17.30 -3.80 -29.31
N SER A 4 -17.91 -4.05 -28.14
CA SER A 4 -17.32 -3.67 -26.84
C SER A 4 -16.09 -4.51 -26.48
N ASN A 5 -16.09 -5.81 -26.81
CA ASN A 5 -14.95 -6.69 -26.53
C ASN A 5 -13.73 -6.40 -27.41
N ILE A 6 -13.93 -5.92 -28.63
CA ILE A 6 -12.82 -5.59 -29.55
C ILE A 6 -12.09 -4.33 -29.05
N PHE A 7 -12.79 -3.34 -28.51
CA PHE A 7 -12.15 -2.14 -27.98
C PHE A 7 -11.38 -2.39 -26.66
N CYS A 8 -11.89 -3.25 -25.78
CA CYS A 8 -11.16 -3.64 -24.57
C CYS A 8 -9.91 -4.45 -24.88
N THR A 9 -9.98 -5.39 -25.83
CA THR A 9 -8.81 -6.22 -26.20
C THR A 9 -7.74 -5.38 -26.93
N PHE A 10 -8.14 -4.48 -27.82
CA PHE A 10 -7.19 -3.57 -28.49
C PHE A 10 -6.57 -2.54 -27.54
N ALA A 11 -7.32 -2.00 -26.60
CA ALA A 11 -6.78 -1.11 -25.57
C ALA A 11 -5.79 -1.84 -24.65
N LEU A 12 -6.08 -3.08 -24.26
CA LEU A 12 -5.18 -3.93 -23.48
C LEU A 12 -3.91 -4.30 -24.25
N GLU A 13 -4.01 -4.64 -25.53
CA GLU A 13 -2.84 -4.95 -26.37
C GLU A 13 -1.97 -3.71 -26.62
N ILE A 14 -2.54 -2.55 -26.90
CA ILE A 14 -1.77 -1.30 -27.09
C ILE A 14 -1.11 -0.87 -25.76
N ILE A 15 -1.80 -1.01 -24.63
CA ILE A 15 -1.24 -0.71 -23.31
C ILE A 15 -0.17 -1.74 -22.94
N THR A 16 -0.36 -3.01 -23.23
CA THR A 16 0.65 -4.06 -23.00
C THR A 16 1.88 -3.84 -23.89
N ILE A 17 1.70 -3.49 -25.17
CA ILE A 17 2.82 -3.17 -26.07
C ILE A 17 3.56 -1.89 -25.66
N GLN A 18 2.86 -0.85 -25.20
CA GLN A 18 3.51 0.35 -24.67
C GLN A 18 4.19 0.10 -23.31
N ILE A 19 3.61 -0.72 -22.44
CA ILE A 19 4.23 -1.11 -21.16
C ILE A 19 5.45 -1.99 -21.40
N THR A 20 5.38 -2.96 -22.32
CA THR A 20 6.49 -3.89 -22.63
C THR A 20 7.66 -3.17 -23.34
N SER A 21 7.37 -2.15 -24.15
CA SER A 21 8.45 -1.34 -24.78
C SER A 21 9.11 -0.33 -23.83
N MET A 22 8.50 -0.03 -22.67
CA MET A 22 9.04 0.88 -21.65
C MET A 22 9.79 0.15 -20.52
N THR A 23 9.78 -1.19 -20.46
CA THR A 23 10.38 -1.96 -19.34
C THR A 23 11.89 -2.18 -19.45
N THR A 24 12.58 -1.62 -20.43
CA THR A 24 14.01 -1.88 -20.63
C THR A 24 14.96 -0.70 -20.41
N GLU A 25 14.49 0.48 -20.02
CA GLU A 25 15.40 1.60 -19.74
C GLU A 25 14.96 2.44 -18.53
N ASN A 26 15.84 2.49 -17.53
CA ASN A 26 15.95 3.46 -16.43
C ASN A 26 15.25 3.18 -15.10
N SER A 27 15.97 3.61 -14.07
CA SER A 27 15.61 3.48 -12.65
C SER A 27 14.10 3.62 -12.40
N THR A 28 13.55 2.69 -11.66
CA THR A 28 12.14 2.66 -11.25
C THR A 28 11.64 3.92 -10.53
N TYR A 29 12.52 4.87 -10.24
CA TYR A 29 12.25 6.15 -9.59
C TYR A 29 12.19 7.32 -10.60
N ASP A 30 11.57 7.10 -11.76
CA ASP A 30 11.35 8.15 -12.75
C ASP A 30 10.08 8.94 -12.44
N ARG A 31 10.24 10.17 -11.89
CA ARG A 31 9.12 11.03 -11.50
C ARG A 31 8.19 11.41 -12.68
N PRO A 32 8.69 11.79 -13.86
CA PRO A 32 7.83 12.02 -15.01
C PRO A 32 6.99 10.80 -15.40
N LEU A 33 7.55 9.62 -15.34
CA LEU A 33 6.84 8.38 -15.67
C LEU A 33 5.73 8.09 -14.66
N ILE A 34 5.99 8.22 -13.35
CA ILE A 34 4.95 8.00 -12.34
C ILE A 34 3.82 9.02 -12.46
N GLU A 35 4.12 10.29 -12.75
CA GLU A 35 3.09 11.32 -12.93
C GLU A 35 2.18 11.02 -14.12
N GLN A 36 2.73 10.55 -15.24
CA GLN A 36 1.92 10.10 -16.39
C GLN A 36 1.02 8.90 -16.03
N LYS A 37 1.54 7.94 -15.27
CA LYS A 37 0.74 6.79 -14.80
C LYS A 37 -0.36 7.22 -13.83
N LEU A 38 -0.07 8.13 -12.92
CA LEU A 38 -1.08 8.67 -11.99
C LEU A 38 -2.19 9.43 -12.74
N GLU A 39 -1.84 10.21 -13.75
CA GLU A 39 -2.82 10.89 -14.61
C GLU A 39 -3.69 9.88 -15.37
N TYR A 40 -3.10 8.82 -15.91
CA TYR A 40 -3.83 7.74 -16.54
C TYR A 40 -4.81 7.07 -15.56
N TYR A 41 -4.34 6.62 -14.39
CA TYR A 41 -5.19 6.00 -13.39
C TYR A 41 -6.27 6.95 -12.85
N GLY A 42 -5.94 8.22 -12.73
CA GLY A 42 -6.92 9.24 -12.33
C GLY A 42 -8.07 9.36 -13.34
N LYS A 43 -7.79 9.30 -14.64
CA LYS A 43 -8.83 9.27 -15.69
C LYS A 43 -9.69 8.02 -15.61
N GLU A 44 -9.08 6.85 -15.36
CA GLU A 44 -9.83 5.62 -15.14
C GLU A 44 -10.76 5.72 -13.92
N ILE A 45 -10.27 6.28 -12.80
CA ILE A 45 -11.10 6.57 -11.62
C ILE A 45 -12.23 7.54 -11.98
N GLN A 46 -11.95 8.59 -12.78
CA GLN A 46 -12.95 9.55 -13.21
C GLN A 46 -14.08 8.90 -14.03
N HIS A 47 -13.77 7.93 -14.87
CA HIS A 47 -14.78 7.17 -15.63
C HIS A 47 -15.71 6.37 -14.71
N LEU A 48 -15.21 5.89 -13.56
CA LEU A 48 -15.98 5.12 -12.59
C LEU A 48 -16.83 5.98 -11.64
N MET A 49 -16.64 7.30 -11.60
CA MET A 49 -17.32 8.19 -10.64
C MET A 49 -18.84 8.23 -10.78
N SER A 50 -19.40 7.87 -11.94
CA SER A 50 -20.85 7.76 -12.13
C SER A 50 -21.44 6.48 -11.53
N ASP A 51 -20.64 5.45 -11.40
CA ASP A 51 -21.08 4.12 -10.97
C ASP A 51 -20.98 3.93 -9.45
N TYR A 52 -20.03 4.63 -8.82
CA TYR A 52 -19.74 4.44 -7.40
C TYR A 52 -20.06 5.67 -6.55
N PRO A 53 -20.96 5.54 -5.57
CA PRO A 53 -21.23 6.60 -4.60
C PRO A 53 -19.96 7.05 -3.87
N CYS A 54 -19.88 8.30 -3.51
CA CYS A 54 -18.79 8.98 -2.83
C CYS A 54 -17.46 9.12 -3.60
N MET A 55 -17.26 8.43 -4.71
CA MET A 55 -15.98 8.51 -5.44
C MET A 55 -15.69 9.91 -5.95
N ARG A 56 -16.70 10.60 -6.51
CA ARG A 56 -16.61 12.00 -6.96
C ARG A 56 -16.35 12.95 -5.79
N GLU A 57 -17.08 12.78 -4.70
CA GLU A 57 -17.02 13.62 -3.51
C GLU A 57 -15.68 13.51 -2.79
N ILE A 58 -15.09 12.31 -2.79
CA ILE A 58 -13.74 12.04 -2.26
C ILE A 58 -12.69 12.77 -3.09
N CYS A 59 -12.81 12.78 -4.40
CA CYS A 59 -11.86 13.40 -5.33
C CYS A 59 -12.08 14.91 -5.54
N LYS A 60 -13.09 15.49 -4.91
CA LYS A 60 -13.47 16.92 -5.10
C LYS A 60 -12.29 17.85 -4.82
N GLY A 61 -12.08 18.78 -5.76
CA GLY A 61 -11.07 19.83 -5.64
C GLY A 61 -9.64 19.37 -5.92
N LEU A 62 -9.44 18.11 -6.30
CA LEU A 62 -8.14 17.57 -6.65
C LEU A 62 -7.93 17.51 -8.17
N GLU A 63 -6.67 17.47 -8.57
CA GLU A 63 -6.28 17.14 -9.93
C GLU A 63 -6.43 15.65 -10.18
N THR A 64 -6.66 15.29 -11.44
CA THR A 64 -6.86 13.89 -11.86
C THR A 64 -5.73 12.97 -11.38
N ALA A 65 -4.48 13.41 -11.49
CA ALA A 65 -3.31 12.64 -11.02
C ALA A 65 -3.28 12.40 -9.50
N ALA A 66 -4.05 13.15 -8.70
CA ALA A 66 -4.17 12.94 -7.25
C ALA A 66 -5.35 12.02 -6.85
N TYR A 67 -6.20 11.60 -7.80
CA TYR A 67 -7.34 10.73 -7.51
C TYR A 67 -6.95 9.38 -6.91
N PRO A 68 -5.85 8.71 -7.32
CA PRO A 68 -5.40 7.50 -6.65
C PRO A 68 -5.15 7.72 -5.15
N ALA A 69 -4.51 8.83 -4.77
CA ALA A 69 -4.25 9.15 -3.37
C ALA A 69 -5.55 9.39 -2.57
N ALA A 70 -6.51 10.09 -3.16
CA ALA A 70 -7.82 10.33 -2.55
C ALA A 70 -8.62 9.03 -2.40
N LEU A 71 -8.65 8.19 -3.43
CA LEU A 71 -9.35 6.90 -3.44
C LEU A 71 -8.85 6.00 -2.33
N PHE A 72 -7.52 5.79 -2.23
CA PHE A 72 -6.93 4.94 -1.19
C PHE A 72 -7.16 5.50 0.21
N THR A 73 -7.05 6.81 0.38
CA THR A 73 -7.35 7.48 1.66
C THR A 73 -8.80 7.29 2.07
N GLY A 74 -9.73 7.58 1.17
CA GLY A 74 -11.17 7.42 1.42
C GLY A 74 -11.54 5.98 1.74
N ALA A 75 -11.03 5.04 0.95
CA ALA A 75 -11.24 3.60 1.15
C ALA A 75 -10.74 3.12 2.52
N CYS A 76 -9.61 3.63 3.02
CA CYS A 76 -9.09 3.28 4.34
C CYS A 76 -10.06 3.70 5.46
N PHE A 77 -10.60 4.90 5.38
CA PHE A 77 -11.59 5.36 6.36
C PHE A 77 -12.90 4.58 6.26
N LEU A 78 -13.42 4.37 5.03
CA LEU A 78 -14.64 3.60 4.79
C LEU A 78 -14.49 2.14 5.24
N GLY A 79 -13.36 1.49 4.93
CA GLY A 79 -13.07 0.13 5.39
C GLY A 79 -12.95 0.03 6.92
N THR A 80 -12.45 1.09 7.58
CA THR A 80 -12.40 1.15 9.05
C THR A 80 -13.81 1.26 9.67
N LEU A 81 -14.74 1.95 9.01
CA LEU A 81 -16.15 1.98 9.42
C LEU A 81 -16.78 0.59 9.29
N MET A 82 -16.48 -0.12 8.21
CA MET A 82 -16.98 -1.49 7.97
C MET A 82 -16.24 -2.55 8.80
N THR A 83 -15.74 -2.18 9.97
CA THR A 83 -14.96 -3.07 10.86
C THR A 83 -15.67 -4.34 11.26
N ARG A 84 -17.03 -4.38 11.21
CA ARG A 84 -17.86 -5.54 11.54
C ARG A 84 -18.19 -6.41 10.31
N CYS A 85 -17.73 -5.98 9.12
CA CYS A 85 -17.85 -6.78 7.91
C CYS A 85 -16.62 -7.68 7.74
N THR A 86 -16.86 -8.89 7.28
CA THR A 86 -15.83 -9.90 7.04
C THR A 86 -15.92 -10.45 5.63
N TYR A 87 -14.87 -11.08 5.17
CA TYR A 87 -14.88 -11.80 3.89
C TYR A 87 -13.90 -12.97 3.91
N ARG A 88 -14.03 -13.90 2.96
CA ARG A 88 -13.09 -15.02 2.78
C ARG A 88 -12.17 -14.74 1.59
N PHE A 89 -10.89 -15.00 1.79
CA PHE A 89 -9.88 -14.80 0.75
C PHE A 89 -9.43 -16.15 0.19
N TYR A 90 -8.90 -16.20 -1.02
CA TYR A 90 -8.45 -17.47 -1.65
C TYR A 90 -7.30 -18.15 -0.88
N HIS A 91 -6.50 -17.39 -0.15
CA HIS A 91 -5.49 -17.95 0.76
C HIS A 91 -6.08 -18.08 2.16
N ARG A 92 -6.19 -19.30 2.67
CA ARG A 92 -6.87 -19.67 3.92
C ARG A 92 -8.35 -19.23 3.94
N PRO A 93 -9.17 -19.82 3.08
CA PRO A 93 -10.59 -19.44 2.97
C PRO A 93 -11.42 -19.80 4.22
N GLU A 94 -10.90 -20.63 5.13
CA GLU A 94 -11.48 -20.92 6.43
C GLU A 94 -11.41 -19.72 7.39
N GLU A 95 -10.48 -18.81 7.20
CA GLU A 95 -10.30 -17.60 8.03
C GLU A 95 -11.15 -16.44 7.52
N LEU A 96 -11.88 -15.79 8.43
CA LEU A 96 -12.57 -14.55 8.11
C LEU A 96 -11.61 -13.38 8.15
N ARG A 97 -11.51 -12.66 7.04
CA ARG A 97 -10.68 -11.47 6.87
C ARG A 97 -11.50 -10.21 7.05
N ARG A 98 -10.83 -9.08 7.31
CA ARG A 98 -11.42 -7.75 7.42
C ARG A 98 -10.81 -6.78 6.44
N LEU A 99 -11.49 -5.64 6.20
CA LEU A 99 -11.01 -4.57 5.33
C LEU A 99 -9.97 -3.73 6.09
N ASN A 100 -8.69 -4.15 6.00
CA ASN A 100 -7.61 -3.50 6.74
C ASN A 100 -6.36 -3.27 5.90
N TYR A 101 -5.80 -2.08 5.99
CA TYR A 101 -4.51 -1.70 5.41
C TYR A 101 -4.03 -0.35 5.95
N GLY A 102 -2.72 -0.08 5.78
CA GLY A 102 -2.11 1.22 6.06
C GLY A 102 -1.85 2.00 4.78
N VAL A 103 -2.13 3.31 4.81
CA VAL A 103 -1.93 4.22 3.68
C VAL A 103 -0.93 5.32 4.04
N TYR A 104 0.05 5.52 3.17
CA TYR A 104 1.01 6.60 3.22
C TYR A 104 0.85 7.47 1.98
N ILE A 105 0.43 8.71 2.15
CA ILE A 105 0.31 9.69 1.08
C ILE A 105 1.59 10.51 1.02
N ILE A 106 2.38 10.30 -0.01
CA ILE A 106 3.74 10.81 -0.11
C ILE A 106 3.86 11.88 -1.19
N GLY A 107 4.28 13.06 -0.78
CA GLY A 107 4.48 14.19 -1.70
C GLY A 107 5.31 15.29 -1.08
N ASP A 108 5.83 16.17 -1.92
CA ASP A 108 6.63 17.31 -1.48
C ASP A 108 5.84 18.24 -0.55
N PRO A 109 6.50 19.07 0.25
CA PRO A 109 5.83 20.13 1.00
C PRO A 109 4.98 20.98 0.05
N GLY A 110 3.72 21.28 0.44
CA GLY A 110 2.81 22.07 -0.38
C GLY A 110 2.10 21.29 -1.52
N SER A 111 2.28 19.97 -1.65
CA SER A 111 1.64 19.16 -2.71
C SER A 111 0.13 18.89 -2.51
N GLY A 112 -0.55 19.64 -1.64
CA GLY A 112 -2.02 19.53 -1.50
C GLY A 112 -2.51 18.33 -0.68
N LYS A 113 -1.68 17.73 0.18
CA LYS A 113 -2.05 16.57 1.02
C LYS A 113 -3.17 16.85 2.05
N SER A 114 -3.56 18.11 2.23
CA SER A 114 -4.61 18.53 3.17
C SER A 114 -5.99 17.93 2.89
N PHE A 115 -6.25 17.43 1.67
CA PHE A 115 -7.48 16.69 1.37
C PHE A 115 -7.69 15.50 2.32
N ALA A 116 -6.60 14.87 2.78
CA ALA A 116 -6.69 13.75 3.72
C ALA A 116 -7.30 14.16 5.06
N THR A 117 -7.03 15.40 5.55
CA THR A 117 -7.66 15.94 6.75
C THR A 117 -9.17 16.13 6.56
N ARG A 118 -9.58 16.70 5.41
CA ARG A 118 -11.01 16.82 5.07
C ARG A 118 -11.69 15.45 5.05
N LEU A 119 -11.11 14.47 4.38
CA LEU A 119 -11.68 13.11 4.33
C LEU A 119 -11.74 12.45 5.72
N TYR A 120 -10.70 12.65 6.55
CA TYR A 120 -10.70 12.16 7.93
C TYR A 120 -11.84 12.75 8.75
N GLU A 121 -12.06 14.06 8.70
CA GLU A 121 -13.13 14.73 9.46
C GLU A 121 -14.54 14.30 9.00
N LEU A 122 -14.72 14.04 7.70
CA LEU A 122 -15.99 13.66 7.13
C LEU A 122 -16.28 12.17 7.31
N LEU A 123 -15.34 11.31 6.91
CA LEU A 123 -15.55 9.86 6.87
C LEU A 123 -15.29 9.17 8.21
N ALA A 124 -14.31 9.62 9.00
CA ALA A 124 -14.07 9.04 10.32
C ALA A 124 -14.96 9.65 11.43
N GLY A 125 -15.87 10.55 11.08
CA GLY A 125 -16.76 11.26 12.01
C GLY A 125 -17.45 10.38 13.05
N PRO A 126 -18.10 9.25 12.69
CA PRO A 126 -18.73 8.33 13.64
C PRO A 126 -17.72 7.83 14.69
N ILE A 127 -16.56 7.35 14.25
CA ILE A 127 -15.51 6.81 15.14
C ILE A 127 -14.91 7.91 16.03
N ILE A 128 -14.72 9.12 15.48
CA ILE A 128 -14.19 10.27 16.23
C ILE A 128 -15.15 10.66 17.36
N ARG A 129 -16.46 10.69 17.08
CA ARG A 129 -17.47 11.03 18.13
C ARG A 129 -17.42 10.05 19.28
N VAL A 130 -17.51 8.74 18.99
CA VAL A 130 -17.47 7.70 20.02
C VAL A 130 -16.16 7.75 20.83
N SER A 131 -15.03 7.92 20.17
CA SER A 131 -13.72 8.05 20.83
C SER A 131 -13.66 9.29 21.73
N ARG A 132 -14.23 10.40 21.31
CA ARG A 132 -14.31 11.64 22.12
C ARG A 132 -15.18 11.47 23.35
N GLU A 133 -16.30 10.78 23.24
CA GLU A 133 -17.16 10.42 24.38
C GLU A 133 -16.42 9.53 25.38
N GLY A 134 -15.68 8.53 24.88
CA GLY A 134 -14.83 7.66 25.69
C GLY A 134 -13.74 8.44 26.44
N MET A 135 -13.02 9.34 25.76
CA MET A 135 -12.02 10.20 26.36
C MET A 135 -12.64 11.12 27.44
N ASN A 136 -13.82 11.67 27.18
CA ASN A 136 -14.53 12.51 28.15
C ASN A 136 -14.95 11.69 29.39
N ALA A 137 -15.37 10.44 29.22
CA ALA A 137 -15.69 9.54 30.34
C ALA A 137 -14.44 9.27 31.21
N MET A 138 -13.28 9.00 30.58
CA MET A 138 -12.02 8.83 31.29
C MET A 138 -11.56 10.09 32.02
N ASN A 139 -11.72 11.26 31.42
CA ASN A 139 -11.38 12.52 32.07
C ASN A 139 -12.28 12.81 33.29
N ARG A 140 -13.58 12.50 33.21
CA ARG A 140 -14.50 12.58 34.35
C ARG A 140 -14.09 11.60 35.46
N TYR A 141 -13.74 10.36 35.11
CA TYR A 141 -13.22 9.39 36.06
C TYR A 141 -11.97 9.89 36.80
N LYS A 142 -10.96 10.37 36.02
CA LYS A 142 -9.71 10.89 36.60
C LYS A 142 -9.95 12.01 37.60
N ARG A 143 -10.87 12.94 37.34
CA ARG A 143 -11.24 14.01 38.25
C ARG A 143 -11.85 13.43 39.55
N LYS A 144 -12.86 12.56 39.43
CA LYS A 144 -13.50 11.92 40.59
C LYS A 144 -12.51 11.09 41.41
N TYR A 145 -11.60 10.40 40.74
CA TYR A 145 -10.56 9.60 41.41
C TYR A 145 -9.59 10.51 42.21
N SER A 146 -9.15 11.60 41.63
CA SER A 146 -8.32 12.58 42.32
C SER A 146 -9.05 13.23 43.53
N GLU A 147 -10.33 13.56 43.38
CA GLU A 147 -11.15 14.08 44.48
C GLU A 147 -11.28 13.05 45.64
N TRP A 148 -11.49 11.79 45.29
CA TRP A 148 -11.55 10.68 46.24
C TRP A 148 -10.23 10.46 46.96
N GLU A 149 -9.08 10.51 46.24
CA GLU A 149 -7.76 10.45 46.85
C GLU A 149 -7.53 11.60 47.84
N HIS A 150 -7.86 12.84 47.46
CA HIS A 150 -7.72 14.02 48.30
C HIS A 150 -8.66 14.00 49.52
N SER A 151 -9.78 13.31 49.45
CA SER A 151 -10.67 13.12 50.60
C SER A 151 -10.16 12.12 51.66
N GLY A 152 -8.98 11.54 51.42
CA GLY A 152 -8.40 10.49 52.26
C GLY A 152 -9.03 9.11 51.99
N GLN A 153 -9.49 8.86 50.76
CA GLN A 153 -10.07 7.59 50.33
C GLN A 153 -11.33 7.16 51.13
N LYS A 154 -12.14 8.14 51.52
CA LYS A 154 -13.38 7.89 52.27
C LYS A 154 -14.48 7.36 51.33
N GLY A 155 -15.06 6.22 51.66
CA GLY A 155 -16.09 5.53 50.89
C GLY A 155 -15.55 4.77 49.68
N ASP A 156 -16.46 4.22 48.89
CA ASP A 156 -16.11 3.48 47.68
C ASP A 156 -15.50 4.41 46.64
N GLY A 157 -14.34 4.03 46.10
CA GLY A 157 -13.69 4.76 45.00
C GLY A 157 -14.51 4.71 43.70
N PRO A 158 -14.31 5.71 42.84
CA PRO A 158 -15.04 5.73 41.57
C PRO A 158 -14.63 4.54 40.67
N THR A 159 -15.62 3.88 40.08
CA THR A 159 -15.39 2.76 39.15
C THR A 159 -14.76 3.27 37.88
N LYS A 160 -13.64 2.65 37.45
CA LYS A 160 -12.96 2.97 36.18
C LYS A 160 -13.86 2.55 35.00
N PRO A 161 -14.25 3.46 34.10
CA PRO A 161 -15.00 3.09 32.92
C PRO A 161 -14.14 2.28 31.96
N LYS A 162 -14.76 1.47 31.11
CA LYS A 162 -14.14 0.86 29.93
C LYS A 162 -14.57 1.66 28.68
N PRO A 163 -13.89 2.75 28.33
CA PRO A 163 -14.31 3.60 27.23
C PRO A 163 -13.98 2.95 25.90
N LEU A 164 -14.84 3.18 24.90
CA LEU A 164 -14.53 2.84 23.53
C LEU A 164 -13.74 3.98 22.89
N ILE A 165 -12.41 3.84 22.85
CA ILE A 165 -11.49 4.80 22.22
C ILE A 165 -10.80 4.08 21.07
N ARG A 166 -11.16 4.44 19.84
CA ARG A 166 -10.65 3.80 18.60
C ARG A 166 -9.73 4.73 17.81
N VAL A 167 -9.75 6.04 18.08
CA VAL A 167 -8.93 7.01 17.33
C VAL A 167 -7.72 7.40 18.16
N HIS A 168 -6.55 7.20 17.61
CA HIS A 168 -5.28 7.57 18.19
C HIS A 168 -4.40 8.35 17.23
N PRO A 169 -3.72 9.43 17.67
CA PRO A 169 -2.66 10.04 16.88
C PRO A 169 -1.49 9.04 16.73
N ALA A 170 -0.60 9.29 15.78
CA ALA A 170 0.62 8.50 15.64
C ALA A 170 1.49 8.51 16.91
N ARG A 171 1.39 9.58 17.69
CA ARG A 171 2.11 9.80 18.96
C ARG A 171 1.30 9.28 20.15
N ASN A 172 1.37 8.00 20.42
CA ASN A 172 0.86 7.42 21.66
C ASN A 172 1.79 6.30 22.13
N SER A 173 1.72 5.95 23.43
CA SER A 173 2.46 4.80 23.95
C SER A 173 1.81 3.49 23.51
N ASN A 174 2.62 2.46 23.28
CA ASN A 174 2.12 1.12 22.93
C ASN A 174 1.15 0.58 23.98
N LYS A 175 1.47 0.78 25.28
CA LYS A 175 0.62 0.32 26.38
C LYS A 175 -0.81 0.85 26.29
N VAL A 176 -0.98 2.17 26.10
CA VAL A 176 -2.31 2.78 25.99
C VAL A 176 -3.01 2.32 24.71
N PHE A 177 -2.26 2.22 23.62
CA PHE A 177 -2.82 1.78 22.34
C PHE A 177 -3.33 0.36 22.38
N ILE A 178 -2.59 -0.56 23.00
CA ILE A 178 -2.98 -1.97 23.18
C ILE A 178 -4.14 -2.11 24.16
N GLU A 179 -4.12 -1.35 25.27
CA GLU A 179 -5.24 -1.33 26.25
C GLU A 179 -6.54 -0.88 25.57
N ASP A 180 -6.50 0.19 24.78
CA ASP A 180 -7.68 0.70 24.08
C ASP A 180 -8.11 -0.25 22.93
N MET A 181 -7.18 -0.90 22.22
CA MET A 181 -7.48 -1.92 21.21
C MET A 181 -8.19 -3.12 21.83
N ASN A 182 -7.73 -3.61 22.98
CA ASN A 182 -8.38 -4.72 23.70
C ASN A 182 -9.76 -4.35 24.23
N ASN A 183 -10.00 -3.06 24.56
CA ASN A 183 -11.30 -2.56 24.98
C ASN A 183 -12.24 -2.22 23.82
N ALA A 184 -11.72 -2.16 22.58
CA ALA A 184 -12.51 -1.82 21.40
C ALA A 184 -13.31 -3.05 20.91
N ILE A 185 -14.34 -3.41 21.69
CA ILE A 185 -15.21 -4.55 21.46
C ILE A 185 -16.63 -4.07 21.24
N ASP A 186 -17.34 -4.73 20.34
CA ASP A 186 -18.80 -4.61 20.14
C ASP A 186 -19.44 -6.00 20.17
N ILE A 187 -20.75 -6.04 20.38
CA ILE A 187 -21.51 -7.27 20.34
C ILE A 187 -22.31 -7.31 19.04
N VAL A 188 -21.98 -8.25 18.19
CA VAL A 188 -22.63 -8.47 16.89
C VAL A 188 -23.25 -9.87 16.88
N ASP A 189 -24.56 -9.94 16.71
CA ASP A 189 -25.32 -11.21 16.73
C ASP A 189 -25.08 -12.08 18.00
N GLY A 190 -24.76 -11.43 19.12
CA GLY A 190 -24.48 -12.08 20.39
C GLY A 190 -23.02 -12.49 20.62
N GLU A 191 -22.16 -12.29 19.65
CA GLU A 191 -20.73 -12.59 19.72
C GLU A 191 -19.89 -11.33 19.92
N GLU A 192 -18.81 -11.42 20.70
CA GLU A 192 -17.86 -10.34 20.87
C GLU A 192 -17.01 -10.17 19.61
N MET A 193 -16.95 -8.95 19.11
CA MET A 193 -16.17 -8.60 17.94
C MET A 193 -15.25 -7.40 18.21
N HIS A 194 -13.95 -7.61 18.09
CA HIS A 194 -12.98 -6.50 18.17
C HIS A 194 -13.13 -5.55 16.98
N LEU A 195 -13.04 -4.25 17.27
CA LEU A 195 -13.14 -3.19 16.28
C LEU A 195 -11.76 -2.64 15.88
N HIS A 196 -11.63 -2.18 14.64
CA HIS A 196 -10.37 -1.55 14.20
C HIS A 196 -10.10 -0.24 14.93
N MET A 197 -8.86 -0.10 15.37
CA MET A 197 -8.27 1.19 15.72
C MET A 197 -8.04 2.00 14.45
N LEU A 198 -8.07 3.32 14.56
CA LEU A 198 -7.75 4.24 13.49
C LEU A 198 -6.67 5.22 13.94
N SER A 199 -5.60 5.33 13.17
CA SER A 199 -4.62 6.41 13.34
C SER A 199 -4.61 7.31 12.10
N PHE A 200 -4.60 8.62 12.34
CA PHE A 200 -4.42 9.63 11.31
C PHE A 200 -3.37 10.65 11.76
N ASP A 201 -2.40 10.94 10.89
CA ASP A 201 -1.42 11.99 11.14
C ASP A 201 -0.99 12.62 9.82
N THR A 202 -0.87 13.95 9.82
CA THR A 202 -0.44 14.74 8.66
C THR A 202 1.07 14.81 8.50
N GLU A 203 1.84 14.29 9.49
CA GLU A 203 3.30 14.36 9.55
C GLU A 203 3.91 12.99 9.87
N LEU A 204 4.16 12.18 8.85
CA LEU A 204 4.80 10.86 8.99
C LEU A 204 6.13 10.94 9.76
N SER A 205 6.91 12.00 9.58
CA SER A 205 8.18 12.23 10.29
C SER A 205 8.03 12.23 11.82
N ASN A 206 6.88 12.68 12.32
CA ASN A 206 6.58 12.69 13.75
C ASN A 206 6.41 11.26 14.30
N SER A 207 5.79 10.36 13.53
CA SER A 207 5.61 8.98 13.93
C SER A 207 6.96 8.24 14.01
N ILE A 208 7.87 8.54 13.08
CA ILE A 208 9.18 7.89 12.98
C ILE A 208 10.12 8.31 14.12
N ARG A 209 10.18 9.59 14.46
CA ARG A 209 11.07 10.09 15.54
C ARG A 209 10.75 9.47 16.90
N LEU A 210 9.48 9.22 17.19
CA LEU A 210 9.05 8.60 18.45
C LEU A 210 9.17 7.08 18.44
N GLN A 211 9.13 6.46 17.27
CA GLN A 211 9.32 5.01 17.10
C GLN A 211 10.79 4.58 17.15
N SER A 212 11.75 5.52 17.18
CA SER A 212 13.18 5.20 17.31
C SER A 212 13.54 4.61 18.67
N GLU A 213 12.69 4.81 19.69
CA GLU A 213 12.82 4.18 20.98
C GLU A 213 12.14 2.80 20.95
N ALA A 214 12.89 1.73 21.28
CA ALA A 214 12.47 0.34 21.15
C ALA A 214 11.11 0.03 21.81
N TRP A 215 10.79 0.68 22.94
CA TRP A 215 9.55 0.50 23.67
C TRP A 215 8.33 1.24 23.08
N ASN A 216 8.53 2.12 22.09
CA ASN A 216 7.47 2.82 21.35
C ASN A 216 7.32 2.35 19.91
N SER A 217 8.12 1.38 19.49
CA SER A 217 8.11 0.91 18.11
C SER A 217 6.82 0.15 17.81
N LYS A 218 6.01 0.68 16.89
CA LYS A 218 4.81 0.02 16.36
C LYS A 218 5.10 -0.83 15.13
N TRP A 219 6.35 -0.99 14.78
CA TRP A 219 6.76 -1.71 13.57
C TRP A 219 6.17 -3.11 13.47
N VAL A 220 6.25 -3.90 14.55
CA VAL A 220 5.70 -5.26 14.58
C VAL A 220 4.18 -5.24 14.45
N MET A 221 3.51 -4.31 15.15
CA MET A 221 2.07 -4.15 15.03
C MET A 221 1.63 -3.74 13.61
N GLU A 222 2.38 -2.88 12.91
CA GLU A 222 2.11 -2.53 11.51
C GLU A 222 2.20 -3.74 10.58
N LEU A 223 3.19 -4.62 10.79
CA LEU A 223 3.30 -5.87 10.05
C LEU A 223 2.12 -6.81 10.30
N LYS A 224 1.71 -6.94 11.57
CA LYS A 224 0.64 -7.84 12.01
C LYS A 224 -0.76 -7.30 11.68
N ALA A 225 -0.93 -5.97 11.69
CA ALA A 225 -2.19 -5.32 11.33
C ALA A 225 -2.69 -5.71 9.93
N PHE A 226 -1.78 -5.98 9.00
CA PHE A 226 -2.15 -6.30 7.62
C PHE A 226 -3.01 -7.57 7.49
N HIS A 227 -2.83 -8.55 8.37
CA HIS A 227 -3.58 -9.80 8.39
C HIS A 227 -4.37 -10.01 9.69
N ASN A 228 -4.44 -9.00 10.57
CA ASN A 228 -4.99 -9.11 11.93
C ASN A 228 -4.34 -10.23 12.75
N GLU A 229 -3.02 -10.40 12.57
CA GLU A 229 -2.26 -11.46 13.26
C GLU A 229 -2.22 -11.20 14.75
N GLU A 230 -2.08 -12.29 15.52
CA GLU A 230 -1.93 -12.25 16.95
C GLU A 230 -0.58 -11.63 17.36
N ASP A 231 -0.60 -10.79 18.37
CA ASP A 231 0.56 -10.22 19.05
C ASP A 231 0.48 -10.41 20.56
N GLY A 232 1.60 -10.29 21.24
CA GLY A 232 1.66 -10.37 22.70
C GLY A 232 2.72 -9.42 23.23
N GLU A 233 2.36 -8.59 24.19
CA GLU A 233 3.29 -7.69 24.87
C GLU A 233 3.05 -7.72 26.38
N CYS A 234 4.11 -7.91 27.17
CA CYS A 234 4.07 -7.90 28.63
C CYS A 234 4.68 -6.59 29.14
N PHE A 235 3.89 -5.80 29.83
CA PHE A 235 4.37 -4.59 30.49
C PHE A 235 4.72 -4.86 31.96
N VAL A 236 5.84 -4.29 32.42
CA VAL A 236 6.21 -4.29 33.83
C VAL A 236 5.08 -3.61 34.63
N ASN A 237 4.57 -4.27 35.67
CA ASN A 237 3.46 -3.81 36.52
C ASN A 237 2.05 -3.87 35.89
N SER A 238 1.85 -4.58 34.78
CA SER A 238 0.50 -4.94 34.32
C SER A 238 0.23 -6.41 34.60
N LEU A 239 -1.02 -6.73 34.90
CA LEU A 239 -1.49 -8.09 34.80
C LEU A 239 -1.16 -8.59 33.40
N LEU A 240 -0.64 -9.83 33.28
CA LEU A 240 -0.37 -10.48 32.01
C LEU A 240 -1.52 -10.19 31.06
N GLN A 241 -1.27 -9.38 30.03
CA GLN A 241 -2.24 -9.27 28.97
C GLN A 241 -2.10 -10.52 28.11
N PRO A 242 -3.20 -11.24 27.89
CA PRO A 242 -3.19 -12.33 26.92
C PRO A 242 -2.84 -11.78 25.53
N SER A 243 -2.45 -12.66 24.65
CA SER A 243 -2.34 -12.36 23.23
C SER A 243 -3.57 -11.59 22.72
N PHE A 244 -3.34 -10.67 21.78
CA PHE A 244 -4.39 -9.87 21.15
C PHE A 244 -4.18 -9.82 19.64
N ASN A 245 -5.27 -9.73 18.89
CA ASN A 245 -5.19 -9.54 17.44
C ASN A 245 -5.08 -8.06 17.11
N VAL A 246 -4.20 -7.74 16.16
CA VAL A 246 -3.95 -6.34 15.78
C VAL A 246 -4.98 -5.89 14.74
N TYR A 247 -6.04 -5.23 15.19
CA TYR A 247 -7.04 -4.57 14.36
C TYR A 247 -6.72 -3.09 14.25
N TRP A 248 -5.98 -2.69 13.21
CA TRP A 248 -5.50 -1.32 13.10
C TRP A 248 -5.37 -0.88 11.64
N ASN A 249 -6.07 0.20 11.30
CA ASN A 249 -5.95 0.93 10.05
C ASN A 249 -5.32 2.30 10.32
N TYR A 250 -4.56 2.79 9.36
CA TYR A 250 -3.92 4.10 9.52
C TYR A 250 -3.73 4.81 8.19
N VAL A 251 -3.81 6.15 8.23
CA VAL A 251 -3.50 7.05 7.13
C VAL A 251 -2.48 8.07 7.61
N TYR A 252 -1.33 8.10 6.97
CA TYR A 252 -0.28 9.07 7.26
C TYR A 252 0.09 9.83 6.00
N THR A 253 0.24 11.16 6.12
CA THR A 253 0.82 11.95 5.03
C THR A 253 2.26 12.30 5.35
N GLY A 254 3.11 12.42 4.34
CA GLY A 254 4.54 12.70 4.55
C GLY A 254 5.28 13.09 3.28
N THR A 255 6.58 13.27 3.44
CA THR A 255 7.51 13.54 2.35
C THR A 255 8.22 12.27 1.90
N PRO A 256 8.82 12.23 0.70
CA PRO A 256 9.65 11.10 0.26
C PRO A 256 10.76 10.76 1.26
N MET A 257 11.43 11.76 1.85
CA MET A 257 12.46 11.55 2.86
C MET A 257 11.91 10.87 4.14
N ALA A 258 10.70 11.22 4.56
CA ALA A 258 10.06 10.56 5.70
C ALA A 258 9.76 9.09 5.40
N LEU A 259 9.27 8.76 4.20
CA LEU A 259 9.05 7.38 3.79
C LEU A 259 10.37 6.59 3.73
N GLU A 260 11.43 7.17 3.16
CA GLU A 260 12.75 6.56 3.10
C GLU A 260 13.35 6.27 4.48
N THR A 261 13.10 7.16 5.47
CA THR A 261 13.49 6.91 6.86
C THR A 261 12.76 5.70 7.44
N LYS A 262 11.49 5.49 7.06
CA LYS A 262 10.68 4.37 7.51
C LYS A 262 11.01 3.07 6.80
N VAL A 263 11.08 3.10 5.48
CA VAL A 263 11.37 1.94 4.62
C VAL A 263 12.53 2.28 3.69
N ASN A 264 13.61 1.55 3.83
CA ASN A 264 14.84 1.76 3.08
C ASN A 264 15.57 0.44 2.82
N GLN A 265 16.70 0.50 2.13
CA GLN A 265 17.49 -0.67 1.76
C GLN A 265 17.89 -1.56 2.94
N ARG A 266 18.08 -1.02 4.16
CA ARG A 266 18.50 -1.79 5.34
C ARG A 266 17.39 -2.65 5.92
N ASN A 267 16.12 -2.22 5.77
CA ASN A 267 14.99 -2.88 6.38
C ASN A 267 13.95 -3.41 5.37
N ILE A 268 14.21 -3.29 4.07
CA ILE A 268 13.28 -3.75 3.03
C ILE A 268 12.92 -5.23 3.19
N GLY A 269 13.87 -6.07 3.60
CA GLY A 269 13.70 -7.51 3.83
C GLY A 269 12.73 -7.87 4.97
N THR A 270 12.32 -6.91 5.81
CA THR A 270 11.31 -7.15 6.86
C THR A 270 9.90 -7.38 6.32
N GLY A 271 9.66 -7.01 5.05
CA GLY A 271 8.39 -7.19 4.36
C GLY A 271 7.34 -6.10 4.64
N LEU A 272 7.68 -5.00 5.34
CA LEU A 272 6.76 -3.89 5.56
C LEU A 272 6.35 -3.23 4.24
N ALA A 273 7.30 -3.03 3.32
CA ALA A 273 7.06 -2.42 2.01
C ALA A 273 5.93 -3.10 1.21
N THR A 274 5.72 -4.41 1.39
CA THR A 274 4.65 -5.15 0.71
C THR A 274 3.32 -5.13 1.47
N ARG A 275 3.29 -4.56 2.68
CA ARG A 275 2.12 -4.50 3.57
C ARG A 275 1.58 -3.08 3.79
N LEU A 276 2.05 -2.10 3.04
CA LEU A 276 1.55 -0.74 3.09
C LEU A 276 1.25 -0.20 1.69
N ALA A 277 0.29 0.70 1.60
CA ALA A 277 0.03 1.45 0.39
C ALA A 277 0.76 2.79 0.47
N ALA A 278 1.82 2.95 -0.29
CA ALA A 278 2.50 4.25 -0.45
C ALA A 278 2.06 4.85 -1.78
N ILE A 279 1.25 5.91 -1.73
CA ILE A 279 0.68 6.54 -2.93
C ILE A 279 1.31 7.91 -3.13
N PRO A 280 1.96 8.16 -4.26
CA PRO A 280 2.58 9.46 -4.52
C PRO A 280 1.57 10.53 -4.89
N MET A 281 1.83 11.75 -4.44
CA MET A 281 1.14 12.95 -4.90
C MET A 281 1.83 13.50 -6.15
N PRO A 282 1.07 14.03 -7.12
CA PRO A 282 1.65 14.72 -8.26
C PRO A 282 2.39 16.01 -7.84
N SER A 283 3.25 16.52 -8.72
CA SER A 283 3.86 17.83 -8.57
C SER A 283 2.81 18.93 -8.66
N THR A 284 3.02 20.02 -7.95
CA THR A 284 2.11 21.19 -8.00
C THR A 284 2.25 22.03 -9.26
N HIS A 285 3.28 21.79 -10.07
CA HIS A 285 3.57 22.52 -11.31
C HIS A 285 3.51 24.05 -11.15
N PHE A 286 4.03 24.58 -10.00
CA PHE A 286 4.03 26.01 -9.65
C PHE A 286 2.64 26.66 -9.51
N ARG A 287 1.58 25.88 -9.32
CA ARG A 287 0.24 26.45 -9.11
C ARG A 287 0.16 27.15 -7.76
N MET A 288 -0.43 28.33 -7.82
CA MET A 288 -0.77 29.09 -6.60
C MET A 288 -2.02 28.50 -5.94
N ILE A 289 -2.01 28.49 -4.61
CA ILE A 289 -3.20 28.19 -3.82
C ILE A 289 -4.23 29.29 -4.09
N LYS A 290 -5.50 28.90 -4.30
CA LYS A 290 -6.59 29.85 -4.48
C LYS A 290 -6.68 30.77 -3.26
N HIS A 291 -6.73 32.07 -3.48
CA HIS A 291 -7.02 33.02 -2.41
C HIS A 291 -8.53 32.94 -2.10
N GLU A 292 -8.86 32.56 -0.90
CA GLU A 292 -10.23 32.50 -0.38
C GLU A 292 -10.41 33.54 0.73
N THR A 293 -11.57 34.17 0.77
CA THR A 293 -11.95 35.11 1.81
C THR A 293 -12.99 34.48 2.73
N LEU A 294 -13.28 35.09 3.88
CA LEU A 294 -14.35 34.62 4.77
C LEU A 294 -15.73 34.66 4.10
N GLU A 295 -15.91 35.49 3.10
CA GLU A 295 -17.15 35.58 2.32
C GLU A 295 -17.34 34.42 1.37
N ASP A 296 -16.23 33.74 0.98
CA ASP A 296 -16.26 32.50 0.19
C ASP A 296 -16.65 31.28 1.02
N VAL A 297 -16.64 31.38 2.35
CA VAL A 297 -17.02 30.29 3.26
C VAL A 297 -18.55 30.24 3.36
N GLY A 298 -19.12 29.43 2.49
CA GLY A 298 -20.55 29.15 2.46
C GLY A 298 -21.00 28.08 3.46
N PRO A 299 -22.27 27.66 3.41
CA PRO A 299 -22.76 26.52 4.15
C PRO A 299 -22.02 25.24 3.72
N GLU A 300 -22.08 24.20 4.59
CA GLU A 300 -21.47 22.90 4.28
C GLU A 300 -21.91 22.41 2.89
N PRO A 301 -20.94 22.06 2.01
CA PRO A 301 -21.27 21.57 0.67
C PRO A 301 -22.10 20.27 0.71
N GLU A 302 -22.97 20.09 -0.27
CA GLU A 302 -23.83 18.89 -0.35
C GLU A 302 -22.98 17.59 -0.47
N GLU A 303 -21.84 17.67 -1.11
CA GLU A 303 -20.88 16.57 -1.24
C GLU A 303 -20.33 16.14 0.11
N ASP A 304 -20.08 17.08 1.03
CA ASP A 304 -19.60 16.77 2.37
C ASP A 304 -20.68 16.11 3.22
N LYS A 305 -21.94 16.54 3.06
CA LYS A 305 -23.11 15.87 3.67
C LYS A 305 -23.28 14.44 3.14
N THR A 306 -23.07 14.23 1.84
CA THR A 306 -23.10 12.90 1.22
C THR A 306 -22.06 11.97 1.83
N LEU A 307 -20.82 12.43 2.01
CA LEU A 307 -19.76 11.65 2.66
C LEU A 307 -20.11 11.31 4.11
N ARG A 308 -20.64 12.26 4.89
CA ARG A 308 -21.08 12.01 6.28
C ARG A 308 -22.23 11.00 6.33
N MET A 309 -23.20 11.12 5.44
CA MET A 309 -24.33 10.20 5.37
C MET A 309 -23.85 8.75 5.14
N TRP A 310 -22.95 8.55 4.19
CA TRP A 310 -22.41 7.23 3.92
C TRP A 310 -21.53 6.70 5.06
N ALA A 311 -20.76 7.58 5.71
CA ALA A 311 -20.01 7.20 6.90
C ALA A 311 -20.92 6.65 8.01
N GLU A 312 -22.04 7.32 8.30
CA GLU A 312 -23.03 6.85 9.29
C GLU A 312 -23.70 5.53 8.90
N ARG A 313 -23.93 5.31 7.60
CA ARG A 313 -24.52 4.05 7.11
C ARG A 313 -23.54 2.90 7.26
N LEU A 314 -22.31 3.07 6.80
CA LEU A 314 -21.31 2.01 6.80
C LEU A 314 -20.82 1.64 8.20
N ASP A 315 -20.77 2.59 9.15
CA ASP A 315 -20.39 2.30 10.56
C ASP A 315 -21.33 1.32 11.26
N LYS A 316 -22.53 1.11 10.72
CA LYS A 316 -23.53 0.20 11.28
C LYS A 316 -23.58 -1.16 10.57
N GLU A 317 -22.80 -1.33 9.50
CA GLU A 317 -22.85 -2.55 8.72
C GLU A 317 -22.01 -3.66 9.33
N TYR A 318 -22.49 -4.89 9.19
CA TYR A 318 -21.84 -6.09 9.69
C TYR A 318 -22.20 -7.32 8.83
N GLY A 319 -21.47 -8.40 9.03
CA GLY A 319 -21.71 -9.68 8.41
C GLY A 319 -20.68 -10.07 7.35
N GLU A 320 -20.79 -11.29 6.85
CA GLU A 320 -19.89 -11.81 5.81
C GLU A 320 -20.32 -11.30 4.43
N LEU A 321 -19.40 -10.66 3.75
CA LEU A 321 -19.61 -10.09 2.41
C LEU A 321 -19.48 -11.17 1.34
N PRO A 322 -20.48 -11.35 0.47
CA PRO A 322 -20.50 -12.39 -0.57
C PRO A 322 -19.70 -11.96 -1.80
N ILE A 323 -18.39 -11.73 -1.62
CA ILE A 323 -17.49 -11.17 -2.65
C ILE A 323 -16.58 -12.21 -3.32
N LYS A 324 -16.99 -13.48 -3.34
CA LYS A 324 -16.20 -14.57 -3.91
C LYS A 324 -15.73 -14.26 -5.35
N LYS A 325 -16.60 -13.67 -6.18
CA LYS A 325 -16.27 -13.32 -7.58
C LYS A 325 -15.11 -12.31 -7.68
N LEU A 326 -15.05 -11.31 -6.75
CA LEU A 326 -13.90 -10.39 -6.67
C LEU A 326 -12.64 -11.08 -6.20
N VAL A 327 -12.76 -12.02 -5.27
CA VAL A 327 -11.63 -12.80 -4.76
C VAL A 327 -11.04 -13.71 -5.83
N ASP A 328 -11.90 -14.36 -6.62
CA ASP A 328 -11.48 -15.18 -7.76
C ASP A 328 -10.76 -14.32 -8.81
N GLU A 329 -11.28 -13.12 -9.14
CA GLU A 329 -10.61 -12.17 -10.06
C GLU A 329 -9.24 -11.72 -9.54
N CYS A 330 -9.12 -11.45 -8.25
CA CYS A 330 -7.84 -11.12 -7.62
C CYS A 330 -6.84 -12.27 -7.71
N TYR A 331 -7.30 -13.51 -7.60
CA TYR A 331 -6.46 -14.69 -7.82
C TYR A 331 -5.95 -14.75 -9.26
N ASP A 332 -6.84 -14.59 -10.23
CA ASP A 332 -6.50 -14.62 -11.65
C ASP A 332 -5.56 -13.48 -12.03
N TRP A 333 -5.79 -12.27 -11.48
CA TRP A 333 -4.87 -11.15 -11.65
C TRP A 333 -3.47 -11.47 -11.11
N THR A 334 -3.41 -12.03 -9.90
CA THR A 334 -2.13 -12.41 -9.27
C THR A 334 -1.42 -13.50 -10.08
N ALA A 335 -2.15 -14.50 -10.57
CA ALA A 335 -1.60 -15.59 -11.37
C ALA A 335 -0.97 -15.07 -12.67
N ARG A 336 -1.67 -14.17 -13.38
CA ARG A 336 -1.12 -13.52 -14.60
C ARG A 336 0.17 -12.76 -14.30
N ARG A 337 0.19 -11.95 -13.22
CA ARG A 337 1.40 -11.18 -12.84
C ARG A 337 2.55 -12.06 -12.38
N MET A 338 2.26 -13.19 -11.75
CA MET A 338 3.29 -14.17 -11.38
C MET A 338 3.90 -14.85 -12.61
N GLU A 339 3.11 -15.09 -13.65
CA GLU A 339 3.60 -15.62 -14.93
C GLU A 339 4.47 -14.59 -15.65
N ASP A 340 4.02 -13.32 -15.76
CA ASP A 340 4.81 -12.22 -16.29
C ASP A 340 6.17 -12.11 -15.55
N ALA A 341 6.15 -12.10 -14.21
CA ALA A 341 7.36 -12.03 -13.39
C ALA A 341 8.31 -13.21 -13.60
N LYS A 342 7.77 -14.39 -13.84
CA LYS A 342 8.55 -15.60 -14.17
C LYS A 342 9.19 -15.49 -15.54
N ASP A 343 8.45 -15.05 -16.54
CA ASP A 343 8.94 -14.89 -17.91
C ASP A 343 10.05 -13.83 -17.99
N ASP A 344 9.90 -12.73 -17.24
CA ASP A 344 10.89 -11.67 -17.09
C ASP A 344 12.04 -12.03 -16.12
N ASN A 345 11.97 -13.19 -15.44
CA ASN A 345 12.87 -13.58 -14.37
C ASN A 345 13.04 -12.49 -13.28
N SER A 346 11.96 -11.79 -12.97
CA SER A 346 11.93 -10.66 -12.03
C SER A 346 11.49 -11.10 -10.63
N LYS A 347 12.45 -11.31 -9.73
CA LYS A 347 12.16 -11.57 -8.30
C LYS A 347 11.50 -10.39 -7.61
N VAL A 348 11.70 -9.18 -8.10
CA VAL A 348 11.10 -7.96 -7.56
C VAL A 348 9.60 -7.98 -7.84
N ASP A 349 9.20 -8.22 -9.09
CA ASP A 349 7.79 -8.29 -9.45
C ASP A 349 7.09 -9.47 -8.78
N GLU A 350 7.77 -10.63 -8.68
CA GLU A 350 7.29 -11.78 -7.92
C GLU A 350 6.92 -11.40 -6.48
N ILE A 351 7.79 -10.67 -5.76
CA ILE A 351 7.55 -10.36 -4.34
C ILE A 351 6.51 -9.25 -4.16
N LEU A 352 6.49 -8.27 -5.08
CA LEU A 352 5.57 -7.15 -5.00
C LEU A 352 4.12 -7.59 -5.28
N CYS A 353 3.88 -8.42 -6.31
CA CYS A 353 2.51 -8.79 -6.68
C CYS A 353 1.80 -9.70 -5.67
N LYS A 354 2.53 -10.46 -4.84
CA LYS A 354 1.96 -11.46 -3.90
C LYS A 354 0.91 -10.92 -2.91
N ARG A 355 0.95 -9.64 -2.57
CA ARG A 355 0.03 -9.03 -1.60
C ARG A 355 -0.91 -7.97 -2.18
N VAL A 356 -0.74 -7.67 -3.46
CA VAL A 356 -1.53 -6.62 -4.13
C VAL A 356 -3.03 -6.94 -4.14
N ALA A 357 -3.40 -8.20 -4.29
CA ALA A 357 -4.79 -8.65 -4.31
C ALA A 357 -5.58 -8.24 -3.05
N TYR A 358 -4.94 -8.20 -1.87
CA TYR A 358 -5.59 -7.69 -0.66
C TYR A 358 -6.00 -6.22 -0.79
N TYR A 359 -5.20 -5.41 -1.47
CA TYR A 359 -5.54 -4.00 -1.74
C TYR A 359 -6.68 -3.89 -2.73
N GLY A 360 -6.70 -4.75 -3.77
CA GLY A 360 -7.82 -4.85 -4.70
C GLY A 360 -9.15 -4.97 -3.95
N ILE A 361 -9.23 -5.90 -3.01
CA ILE A 361 -10.41 -6.11 -2.17
C ILE A 361 -10.62 -4.95 -1.18
N ASN A 362 -9.63 -4.63 -0.36
CA ASN A 362 -9.81 -3.72 0.76
C ASN A 362 -10.14 -2.28 0.32
N VAL A 363 -9.67 -1.86 -0.87
CA VAL A 363 -9.95 -0.53 -1.43
C VAL A 363 -11.27 -0.50 -2.20
N SER A 364 -11.58 -1.51 -3.01
CA SER A 364 -12.77 -1.48 -3.87
C SER A 364 -14.06 -1.83 -3.13
N VAL A 365 -14.01 -2.76 -2.19
CA VAL A 365 -15.22 -3.31 -1.53
C VAL A 365 -16.10 -2.27 -0.85
N PRO A 366 -15.60 -1.26 -0.11
CA PRO A 366 -16.47 -0.24 0.46
C PRO A 366 -17.34 0.46 -0.60
N PHE A 367 -16.78 0.77 -1.75
CA PHE A 367 -17.50 1.42 -2.86
C PHE A 367 -18.48 0.47 -3.54
N ILE A 368 -18.10 -0.80 -3.71
CA ILE A 368 -18.97 -1.84 -4.28
C ILE A 368 -20.20 -2.07 -3.38
N VAL A 369 -20.01 -2.16 -2.07
CA VAL A 369 -21.12 -2.26 -1.12
C VAL A 369 -22.05 -1.04 -1.19
N MET A 370 -21.48 0.18 -1.33
CA MET A 370 -22.29 1.39 -1.52
C MET A 370 -23.05 1.37 -2.85
N ARG A 371 -22.44 0.88 -3.94
CA ARG A 371 -23.08 0.74 -5.26
C ARG A 371 -24.27 -0.23 -5.21
N HIS A 372 -24.09 -1.35 -4.53
CA HIS A 372 -25.11 -2.38 -4.37
C HIS A 372 -25.87 -2.30 -3.04
N TRP A 373 -25.99 -1.09 -2.46
CA TRP A 373 -26.49 -0.87 -1.12
C TRP A 373 -27.88 -1.46 -0.84
N ASP A 374 -28.83 -1.24 -1.75
CA ASP A 374 -30.21 -1.69 -1.57
C ASP A 374 -30.30 -3.22 -1.60
N GLU A 375 -29.57 -3.87 -2.49
CA GLU A 375 -29.47 -5.32 -2.57
C GLU A 375 -28.83 -5.90 -1.30
N TRP A 376 -27.72 -5.31 -0.85
CA TRP A 376 -27.05 -5.69 0.38
C TRP A 376 -27.97 -5.58 1.61
N LYS A 377 -28.71 -4.49 1.71
CA LYS A 377 -29.63 -4.27 2.86
C LYS A 377 -30.83 -5.20 2.86
N GLN A 378 -31.38 -5.54 1.69
CA GLN A 378 -32.59 -6.34 1.57
C GLN A 378 -32.30 -7.84 1.55
N HIS A 379 -31.22 -8.26 0.90
CA HIS A 379 -30.96 -9.67 0.59
C HIS A 379 -29.63 -10.19 1.09
N ARG A 380 -28.74 -9.33 1.60
CA ARG A 380 -27.37 -9.70 1.99
C ARG A 380 -26.58 -10.32 0.82
N THR A 381 -26.86 -9.88 -0.41
CA THR A 381 -26.20 -10.28 -1.64
C THR A 381 -25.54 -9.06 -2.31
N LEU A 382 -24.62 -9.32 -3.21
CA LEU A 382 -23.95 -8.29 -4.04
C LEU A 382 -23.85 -8.86 -5.46
N SER A 383 -24.55 -8.24 -6.41
CA SER A 383 -24.52 -8.62 -7.84
C SER A 383 -23.27 -8.09 -8.52
N ILE A 384 -22.11 -8.65 -8.14
CA ILE A 384 -20.80 -8.26 -8.69
C ILE A 384 -20.80 -8.40 -10.23
N ASP A 385 -20.58 -7.30 -10.94
CA ASP A 385 -20.53 -7.23 -12.40
C ASP A 385 -19.11 -6.93 -12.94
N ASP A 386 -18.98 -6.78 -14.25
CA ASP A 386 -17.69 -6.54 -14.91
C ASP A 386 -17.09 -5.16 -14.54
N THR A 387 -17.91 -4.18 -14.18
CA THR A 387 -17.46 -2.87 -13.69
C THR A 387 -16.78 -2.99 -12.33
N ASP A 388 -17.34 -3.82 -11.44
CA ASP A 388 -16.75 -4.10 -10.12
C ASP A 388 -15.43 -4.87 -10.24
N LEU A 389 -15.37 -5.85 -11.14
CA LEU A 389 -14.14 -6.59 -11.43
C LEU A 389 -13.06 -5.67 -11.99
N TYR A 390 -13.42 -4.81 -12.95
CA TYR A 390 -12.50 -3.83 -13.51
C TYR A 390 -11.99 -2.87 -12.46
N PHE A 391 -12.86 -2.34 -11.59
CA PHE A 391 -12.44 -1.46 -10.51
C PHE A 391 -11.45 -2.12 -9.56
N CYS A 392 -11.70 -3.37 -9.20
CA CYS A 392 -10.79 -4.15 -8.35
C CYS A 392 -9.41 -4.34 -9.02
N GLN A 393 -9.38 -4.69 -10.31
CA GLN A 393 -8.14 -4.78 -11.09
C GLN A 393 -7.40 -3.44 -11.19
N LEU A 394 -8.12 -2.33 -11.41
CA LEU A 394 -7.55 -0.98 -11.45
C LEU A 394 -6.83 -0.66 -10.14
N VAL A 395 -7.44 -0.98 -9.00
CA VAL A 395 -6.80 -0.80 -7.68
C VAL A 395 -5.53 -1.64 -7.56
N CYS A 396 -5.57 -2.91 -8.00
CA CYS A 396 -4.38 -3.77 -8.02
C CYS A 396 -3.25 -3.16 -8.87
N ASN A 397 -3.57 -2.65 -10.05
CA ASN A 397 -2.60 -2.03 -10.95
C ASN A 397 -1.99 -0.73 -10.35
N ILE A 398 -2.82 0.12 -9.72
CA ILE A 398 -2.35 1.32 -9.01
C ILE A 398 -1.39 0.93 -7.88
N GLN A 399 -1.77 -0.04 -7.04
CA GLN A 399 -0.97 -0.48 -5.90
C GLN A 399 0.38 -1.04 -6.36
N LEU A 400 0.40 -1.93 -7.35
CA LEU A 400 1.63 -2.50 -7.89
C LEU A 400 2.54 -1.42 -8.45
N CYS A 401 1.99 -0.51 -9.25
CA CYS A 401 2.74 0.61 -9.83
C CYS A 401 3.39 1.49 -8.75
N CYS A 402 2.63 1.87 -7.72
CA CYS A 402 3.13 2.71 -6.63
C CYS A 402 4.18 1.99 -5.76
N GLN A 403 3.99 0.70 -5.48
CA GLN A 403 4.98 -0.10 -4.75
C GLN A 403 6.28 -0.26 -5.55
N SER A 404 6.18 -0.52 -6.86
CA SER A 404 7.34 -0.61 -7.74
C SER A 404 8.10 0.72 -7.79
N TYR A 405 7.38 1.84 -7.88
CA TYR A 405 7.97 3.18 -7.87
C TYR A 405 8.77 3.46 -6.59
N PHE A 406 8.21 3.21 -5.41
CA PHE A 406 8.88 3.53 -4.15
C PHE A 406 9.91 2.48 -3.72
N PHE A 407 9.68 1.21 -3.99
CA PHE A 407 10.43 0.12 -3.36
C PHE A 407 11.15 -0.81 -4.33
N GLY A 408 10.91 -0.71 -5.63
CA GLY A 408 11.51 -1.58 -6.64
C GLY A 408 13.03 -1.61 -6.56
N ASN A 409 13.68 -0.44 -6.53
CA ASN A 409 15.15 -0.32 -6.43
C ASN A 409 15.73 -0.89 -5.13
N TYR A 410 14.98 -0.78 -4.00
CA TYR A 410 15.42 -1.36 -2.73
C TYR A 410 15.37 -2.90 -2.76
N TRP A 411 14.33 -3.47 -3.38
CA TRP A 411 14.21 -4.91 -3.59
C TRP A 411 15.28 -5.44 -4.55
N GLU A 412 15.54 -4.75 -5.65
CA GLU A 412 16.64 -5.13 -6.56
C GLU A 412 17.99 -5.17 -5.82
N SER A 413 18.26 -4.12 -5.05
CA SER A 413 19.49 -4.04 -4.27
C SER A 413 19.56 -5.14 -3.20
N TYR A 414 18.44 -5.47 -2.56
CA TYR A 414 18.34 -6.54 -1.56
C TYR A 414 18.66 -7.92 -2.18
N PHE A 415 18.07 -8.25 -3.32
CA PHE A 415 18.35 -9.53 -3.99
C PHE A 415 19.79 -9.62 -4.47
N ARG A 416 20.35 -8.54 -5.01
CA ARG A 416 21.77 -8.47 -5.37
C ARG A 416 22.69 -8.72 -4.18
N MET A 417 22.34 -8.21 -3.00
CA MET A 417 23.14 -8.46 -1.79
C MET A 417 23.04 -9.91 -1.33
N GLN A 418 21.87 -10.53 -1.41
CA GLN A 418 21.70 -11.94 -1.06
C GLN A 418 22.49 -12.87 -1.98
N GLU A 419 22.46 -12.62 -3.28
CA GLU A 419 23.24 -13.36 -4.26
C GLU A 419 24.74 -13.27 -3.98
N ASN A 420 25.20 -12.11 -3.52
CA ASN A 420 26.61 -11.88 -3.17
C ASN A 420 27.03 -12.49 -1.83
N GLY A 421 26.11 -12.58 -0.85
CA GLY A 421 26.42 -12.98 0.53
C GLY A 421 26.28 -14.47 0.82
N LEU A 422 25.48 -15.21 0.05
CA LEU A 422 25.17 -16.61 0.32
C LEU A 422 26.06 -17.64 -0.42
N GLY A 423 27.16 -17.21 -1.05
CA GLY A 423 28.06 -18.12 -1.76
C GLY A 423 27.40 -18.80 -2.97
N GLY A 424 26.34 -18.21 -3.49
CA GLY A 424 25.69 -18.63 -4.73
C GLY A 424 26.62 -18.52 -5.95
N PRO A 425 26.27 -19.12 -7.09
CA PRO A 425 27.10 -19.06 -8.29
C PRO A 425 27.42 -17.60 -8.60
N ARG A 426 28.67 -17.38 -8.91
CA ARG A 426 29.30 -16.06 -9.16
C ARG A 426 28.35 -15.07 -9.81
N GLN A 427 28.26 -13.85 -9.23
CA GLN A 427 27.49 -12.70 -9.69
C GLN A 427 27.21 -12.74 -11.19
N VAL A 428 25.92 -12.82 -11.56
CA VAL A 428 25.50 -12.33 -12.87
C VAL A 428 25.64 -10.78 -12.81
N ARG A 429 26.79 -10.29 -13.20
CA ARG A 429 27.02 -8.85 -13.27
C ARG A 429 26.18 -8.31 -14.42
N HIS A 430 25.23 -7.43 -14.12
CA HIS A 430 24.58 -6.66 -15.17
C HIS A 430 25.62 -5.86 -15.94
N TYR A 431 25.85 -6.26 -17.16
CA TYR A 431 26.74 -5.55 -18.04
C TYR A 431 26.11 -4.25 -18.52
N SER A 432 26.89 -3.17 -18.56
CA SER A 432 26.42 -1.91 -19.13
C SER A 432 25.92 -2.11 -20.57
N LYS A 433 24.94 -1.32 -21.00
CA LYS A 433 24.43 -1.31 -22.39
C LYS A 433 25.57 -1.30 -23.43
N LYS A 434 26.62 -0.53 -23.18
CA LYS A 434 27.82 -0.47 -24.01
C LYS A 434 28.58 -1.79 -24.05
N MET A 435 28.63 -2.51 -22.93
CA MET A 435 29.32 -3.81 -22.86
C MET A 435 28.52 -4.91 -23.55
N LYS A 436 27.18 -4.92 -23.35
CA LYS A 436 26.28 -5.82 -24.08
C LYS A 436 26.36 -5.61 -25.59
N GLN A 437 26.38 -4.37 -26.06
CA GLN A 437 26.54 -4.03 -27.47
C GLN A 437 27.89 -4.48 -28.01
N ARG A 438 28.96 -4.33 -27.26
CA ARG A 438 30.29 -4.83 -27.63
C ARG A 438 30.31 -6.36 -27.77
N TYR A 439 29.69 -7.07 -26.84
CA TYR A 439 29.61 -8.52 -26.91
C TYR A 439 28.77 -8.99 -28.13
N ARG A 440 27.65 -8.32 -28.37
CA ARG A 440 26.77 -8.63 -29.53
C ARG A 440 27.47 -8.38 -30.88
N SER A 441 28.34 -7.36 -30.97
CA SER A 441 29.04 -7.04 -32.21
C SER A 441 30.14 -8.03 -32.61
N LEU A 442 30.55 -8.92 -31.69
CA LEU A 442 31.47 -10.00 -32.00
C LEU A 442 30.77 -11.18 -32.67
N SER A 443 31.47 -11.90 -33.54
CA SER A 443 31.01 -13.20 -34.09
C SER A 443 30.93 -14.27 -32.98
N ASN A 444 30.27 -15.40 -33.26
CA ASN A 444 30.20 -16.49 -32.29
C ASN A 444 31.59 -17.04 -31.91
N GLU A 445 32.49 -17.09 -32.87
CA GLU A 445 33.92 -17.34 -32.66
C GLU A 445 34.70 -16.05 -32.89
N PHE A 446 35.57 -15.70 -31.97
CA PHE A 446 36.33 -14.48 -32.02
C PHE A 446 37.68 -14.63 -31.30
N THR A 447 38.61 -13.73 -31.63
CA THR A 447 39.94 -13.63 -31.01
C THR A 447 40.08 -12.39 -30.15
N THR A 448 41.16 -12.27 -29.39
CA THR A 448 41.47 -11.04 -28.66
C THR A 448 41.63 -9.84 -29.61
N SER A 449 42.16 -10.08 -30.81
CA SER A 449 42.33 -9.02 -31.83
C SER A 449 40.98 -8.52 -32.35
N ASP A 450 39.97 -9.39 -32.50
CA ASP A 450 38.61 -9.00 -32.87
C ASP A 450 37.99 -8.09 -31.80
N LEU A 451 38.21 -8.38 -30.54
CA LEU A 451 37.74 -7.54 -29.43
C LEU A 451 38.40 -6.13 -29.48
N VAL A 452 39.69 -6.07 -29.74
CA VAL A 452 40.42 -4.79 -29.90
C VAL A 452 39.83 -4.02 -31.07
N TYR A 453 39.62 -4.68 -32.22
CA TYR A 453 39.16 -4.05 -33.44
C TYR A 453 37.69 -3.59 -33.36
N TYR A 454 36.75 -4.50 -33.07
CA TYR A 454 35.32 -4.18 -33.08
C TYR A 454 34.85 -3.39 -31.85
N CYS A 455 35.52 -3.54 -30.71
CA CYS A 455 35.12 -2.86 -29.47
C CYS A 455 35.90 -1.59 -29.16
N GLY A 456 36.94 -1.31 -29.95
CA GLY A 456 37.80 -0.12 -29.77
C GLY A 456 38.47 -0.07 -28.38
N VAL A 457 38.95 -1.21 -27.88
CA VAL A 457 39.58 -1.32 -26.54
C VAL A 457 41.07 -1.64 -26.68
N SER A 458 41.85 -1.29 -25.69
CA SER A 458 43.29 -1.65 -25.68
C SER A 458 43.44 -3.18 -25.50
N GLN A 459 44.55 -3.73 -25.99
CA GLN A 459 44.90 -5.16 -25.84
C GLN A 459 44.74 -5.65 -24.39
N ARG A 460 45.28 -4.91 -23.43
CA ARG A 460 45.17 -5.24 -22.00
C ARG A 460 43.73 -5.26 -21.50
N ASN A 461 42.87 -4.38 -22.00
CA ASN A 461 41.44 -4.39 -21.63
C ASN A 461 40.70 -5.51 -22.30
N ALA A 462 41.01 -5.88 -23.56
CA ALA A 462 40.46 -7.03 -24.24
C ALA A 462 40.76 -8.33 -23.49
N GLU A 463 42.02 -8.52 -23.05
CA GLU A 463 42.42 -9.69 -22.24
C GLU A 463 41.65 -9.77 -20.93
N LYS A 464 41.49 -8.66 -20.21
CA LYS A 464 40.67 -8.61 -18.99
C LYS A 464 39.21 -8.92 -19.24
N MET A 465 38.65 -8.47 -20.38
CA MET A 465 37.28 -8.79 -20.76
C MET A 465 37.12 -10.29 -21.06
N ILE A 466 38.07 -10.90 -21.75
CA ILE A 466 38.10 -12.33 -22.05
C ILE A 466 38.19 -13.15 -20.77
N GLU A 467 39.16 -12.85 -19.89
CA GLU A 467 39.29 -13.54 -18.60
C GLU A 467 37.98 -13.48 -17.78
N ARG A 468 37.37 -12.32 -17.79
CA ARG A 468 36.12 -12.07 -17.08
C ARG A 468 34.97 -12.88 -17.68
N TRP A 469 34.76 -12.82 -19.00
CA TRP A 469 33.69 -13.55 -19.67
C TRP A 469 33.89 -15.07 -19.58
N LYS A 470 35.14 -15.52 -19.63
CA LYS A 470 35.49 -16.92 -19.41
C LYS A 470 35.19 -17.35 -17.98
N SER A 471 35.56 -16.55 -16.97
CA SER A 471 35.29 -16.86 -15.55
C SER A 471 33.79 -16.84 -15.21
N GLU A 472 32.99 -16.08 -15.94
CA GLU A 472 31.53 -15.95 -15.78
C GLU A 472 30.76 -16.94 -16.67
N GLY A 473 31.44 -17.74 -17.53
CA GLY A 473 30.82 -18.79 -18.35
C GLY A 473 30.16 -18.29 -19.63
N TYR A 474 30.36 -17.06 -20.03
CA TYR A 474 29.81 -16.52 -21.29
C TYR A 474 30.54 -17.01 -22.53
N ILE A 475 31.83 -17.32 -22.38
CA ILE A 475 32.69 -17.82 -23.47
C ILE A 475 33.53 -19.01 -23.00
N VAL A 476 33.89 -19.87 -23.93
CA VAL A 476 34.90 -20.94 -23.75
C VAL A 476 36.05 -20.75 -24.71
N MET A 477 37.22 -21.22 -24.33
CA MET A 477 38.36 -21.26 -25.26
C MET A 477 38.24 -22.54 -26.11
N LYS A 478 37.99 -22.40 -27.39
CA LYS A 478 37.85 -23.48 -28.35
C LYS A 478 39.23 -24.01 -28.79
N GLU A 479 40.12 -23.08 -29.12
CA GLU A 479 41.54 -23.30 -29.43
C GLU A 479 42.37 -22.19 -28.84
N TYR A 480 43.70 -22.38 -28.84
CA TYR A 480 44.57 -21.32 -28.30
C TYR A 480 44.39 -19.97 -28.99
N GLY A 481 43.85 -19.00 -28.21
CA GLY A 481 43.60 -17.64 -28.69
C GLY A 481 42.25 -17.46 -29.42
N ILE A 482 41.44 -18.54 -29.61
CA ILE A 482 40.10 -18.49 -30.23
C ILE A 482 39.05 -18.82 -29.15
N TYR A 483 38.08 -17.95 -29.03
CA TYR A 483 36.99 -18.05 -28.03
C TYR A 483 35.66 -18.21 -28.73
N GLU A 484 34.79 -19.04 -28.15
CA GLU A 484 33.44 -19.30 -28.62
C GLU A 484 32.42 -18.81 -27.59
N LYS A 485 31.36 -18.16 -28.06
CA LYS A 485 30.24 -17.75 -27.23
C LYS A 485 29.42 -18.96 -26.80
N VAL A 486 29.29 -19.17 -25.49
CA VAL A 486 28.40 -20.19 -24.89
C VAL A 486 26.98 -19.60 -24.74
N ILE A 487 26.91 -18.33 -24.41
CA ILE A 487 25.66 -17.57 -24.25
C ILE A 487 25.68 -16.47 -25.29
N LEU A 488 24.61 -16.39 -26.09
CA LEU A 488 24.55 -15.45 -27.22
C LEU A 488 24.45 -13.98 -26.79
N ASP A 489 24.05 -13.72 -25.55
CA ASP A 489 23.92 -12.37 -25.01
C ASP A 489 24.43 -12.28 -23.56
N LEU A 490 25.00 -11.13 -23.18
CA LEU A 490 25.37 -10.82 -21.79
C LEU A 490 24.11 -10.42 -21.03
N MET A 491 23.83 -11.06 -19.91
CA MET A 491 22.72 -10.71 -19.00
C MET A 491 22.94 -9.38 -18.27
#